data_10f2debdfc08dfdce0689fe825f4a155
#
_entry.id   10f2debdfc08dfdce0689fe825f4a155
#
_cell.length_a   1.000
_cell.length_b   1.000
_cell.length_c   1.000
_cell.angle_alpha   90.00
_cell.angle_beta   90.00
_cell.angle_gamma   90.00
#
_symmetry.space_group_name_H-M   'P 1'
#
loop_
_entity.id
_entity.type
_entity.pdbx_description
1 polymer ?
#
loop_
_entity_poly.entity_id
_entity_poly.type
_entity_poly.pdbx_seq_one_letter_code
_entity_poly.pdbx_strand_id
1 'polypeptide(L)'
;MKTLPARLLACCAASLLFGSAVVPPAAKDPWRTFEDNWLLMPALQSGLEAWLVLTLVGRVRALVRTTGDVDAALASELTARFGKLAAPFLFEARAWYYGVFLRDGAALRFRGDRHFTYHANQGNASTQAAFIFVLLLELPLAHLLLHCMAPAPWMAWAADGLQLWALLYLVAEYRATRWRPVSLDGQTLLLRYGMLAADQAIPLAAIVTVERCGNDVRRRGGVMRLRQCGALNVALTLQAGTRLTGLLVPLRPVHQIYLGLDDPEGFIAAVRAKQAPARVEQ
;
A
#
# COMPACT_ATOMS: atom_id res chain seq x y z
N MET A 1 -5.56 -27.49 2.65
CA MET A 1 -4.43 -28.44 2.67
C MET A 1 -3.32 -28.20 1.63
N LYS A 2 -3.42 -27.22 0.68
CA LYS A 2 -2.39 -26.98 -0.38
C LYS A 2 -1.20 -26.07 0.04
N THR A 3 -1.15 -25.62 1.29
CA THR A 3 -0.10 -24.68 1.77
C THR A 3 1.05 -25.38 2.54
N LEU A 4 0.92 -26.68 2.82
CA LEU A 4 1.93 -27.45 3.56
C LEU A 4 3.29 -27.51 2.84
N PRO A 5 3.36 -27.80 1.51
CA PRO A 5 4.65 -27.91 0.83
C PRO A 5 5.39 -26.56 0.76
N ALA A 6 4.68 -25.44 0.60
CA ALA A 6 5.30 -24.12 0.56
C ALA A 6 5.89 -23.71 1.93
N ARG A 7 5.21 -24.03 3.02
CA ARG A 7 5.72 -23.77 4.38
C ARG A 7 6.94 -24.63 4.69
N LEU A 8 6.91 -25.89 4.29
CA LEU A 8 8.05 -26.80 4.45
C LEU A 8 9.28 -26.30 3.64
N LEU A 9 9.08 -25.91 2.38
CA LEU A 9 10.16 -25.36 1.54
C LEU A 9 10.72 -24.05 2.12
N ALA A 10 9.87 -23.14 2.60
CA ALA A 10 10.30 -21.91 3.25
C ALA A 10 11.08 -22.19 4.55
N CYS A 11 10.61 -23.15 5.38
CA CYS A 11 11.34 -23.57 6.57
C CYS A 11 12.68 -24.24 6.23
N CYS A 12 12.71 -25.09 5.21
CA CYS A 12 13.98 -25.71 4.76
C CYS A 12 14.97 -24.66 4.23
N ALA A 13 14.52 -23.71 3.38
CA ALA A 13 15.37 -22.63 2.88
C ALA A 13 15.89 -21.74 4.03
N ALA A 14 15.03 -21.35 4.97
CA ALA A 14 15.42 -20.58 6.15
C ALA A 14 16.39 -21.34 7.04
N SER A 15 16.17 -22.65 7.26
CA SER A 15 17.05 -23.51 8.07
C SER A 15 18.44 -23.67 7.41
N LEU A 16 18.49 -23.79 6.09
CA LEU A 16 19.75 -23.89 5.34
C LEU A 16 20.54 -22.58 5.39
N LEU A 17 19.88 -21.43 5.19
CA LEU A 17 20.52 -20.12 5.29
C LEU A 17 21.02 -19.83 6.72
N PHE A 18 20.19 -20.13 7.71
CA PHE A 18 20.56 -19.97 9.12
C PHE A 18 21.68 -20.93 9.52
N GLY A 19 21.59 -22.19 9.09
CA GLY A 19 22.63 -23.20 9.34
C GLY A 19 23.98 -22.79 8.73
N SER A 20 23.99 -22.28 7.48
CA SER A 20 25.22 -21.79 6.85
C SER A 20 25.88 -20.62 7.62
N ALA A 21 25.05 -19.74 8.23
CA ALA A 21 25.55 -18.59 8.99
C ALA A 21 26.02 -18.94 10.42
N VAL A 22 25.43 -19.95 11.07
CA VAL A 22 25.61 -20.23 12.51
C VAL A 22 26.50 -21.45 12.78
N VAL A 23 26.57 -22.41 11.85
CA VAL A 23 27.39 -23.64 12.04
C VAL A 23 28.86 -23.31 12.09
N PRO A 24 29.60 -23.71 13.16
CA PRO A 24 31.03 -23.49 13.27
C PRO A 24 31.81 -24.16 12.12
N PRO A 25 32.96 -23.59 11.67
CA PRO A 25 33.73 -24.12 10.55
C PRO A 25 34.13 -25.58 10.70
N ALA A 26 34.37 -26.05 11.93
CA ALA A 26 34.73 -27.44 12.23
C ALA A 26 33.59 -28.46 12.02
N ALA A 27 32.33 -28.01 12.01
CA ALA A 27 31.14 -28.84 11.80
C ALA A 27 30.49 -28.62 10.40
N LYS A 28 31.16 -27.89 9.52
CA LYS A 28 30.61 -27.47 8.23
C LYS A 28 30.69 -28.51 7.11
N ASP A 29 31.39 -29.63 7.28
CA ASP A 29 31.60 -30.60 6.20
C ASP A 29 30.31 -31.07 5.51
N PRO A 30 29.21 -31.36 6.22
CA PRO A 30 27.94 -31.68 5.57
C PRO A 30 27.31 -30.47 4.82
N TRP A 31 27.64 -29.24 5.24
CA TRP A 31 27.12 -28.00 4.66
C TRP A 31 27.94 -27.53 3.46
N ARG A 32 29.23 -27.92 3.35
CA ARG A 32 30.08 -27.55 2.22
C ARG A 32 29.51 -28.03 0.89
N THR A 33 28.90 -29.20 0.84
CA THR A 33 28.23 -29.68 -0.37
C THR A 33 27.08 -28.75 -0.82
N PHE A 34 26.41 -28.07 0.11
CA PHE A 34 25.39 -27.07 -0.20
C PHE A 34 25.98 -25.69 -0.50
N GLU A 35 27.08 -25.32 0.17
CA GLU A 35 27.82 -24.09 -0.10
C GLU A 35 28.54 -24.15 -1.46
N ASP A 36 29.10 -25.30 -1.83
CA ASP A 36 29.72 -25.53 -3.14
C ASP A 36 28.73 -25.50 -4.30
N ASN A 37 27.49 -25.90 -4.03
CA ASN A 37 26.38 -25.77 -4.98
C ASN A 37 25.61 -24.42 -4.78
N TRP A 38 26.35 -23.34 -4.63
CA TRP A 38 25.81 -21.99 -4.35
C TRP A 38 24.69 -21.54 -5.31
N LEU A 39 24.62 -22.09 -6.53
CA LEU A 39 23.55 -21.81 -7.50
C LEU A 39 22.23 -22.52 -7.15
N LEU A 40 22.26 -23.61 -6.38
CA LEU A 40 21.07 -24.39 -6.05
C LEU A 40 20.15 -23.64 -5.08
N MET A 41 20.73 -22.90 -4.11
CA MET A 41 19.96 -22.12 -3.13
C MET A 41 19.19 -20.95 -3.75
N PRO A 42 19.85 -20.03 -4.51
CA PRO A 42 19.13 -18.97 -5.21
C PRO A 42 18.14 -19.52 -6.26
N ALA A 43 18.44 -20.66 -6.91
CA ALA A 43 17.50 -21.28 -7.84
C ALA A 43 16.25 -21.82 -7.13
N LEU A 44 16.41 -22.49 -5.99
CA LEU A 44 15.27 -22.97 -5.18
C LEU A 44 14.48 -21.81 -4.61
N GLN A 45 15.15 -20.77 -4.11
CA GLN A 45 14.50 -19.56 -3.61
C GLN A 45 13.72 -18.87 -4.73
N SER A 46 14.34 -18.62 -5.88
CA SER A 46 13.70 -18.00 -7.04
C SER A 46 12.52 -18.84 -7.56
N GLY A 47 12.64 -20.16 -7.57
CA GLY A 47 11.58 -21.07 -7.93
C GLY A 47 10.38 -20.99 -6.97
N LEU A 48 10.64 -20.91 -5.66
CA LEU A 48 9.62 -20.73 -4.63
C LEU A 48 8.93 -19.37 -4.74
N GLU A 49 9.71 -18.32 -4.91
CA GLU A 49 9.19 -16.96 -5.10
C GLU A 49 8.33 -16.87 -6.35
N ALA A 50 8.81 -17.39 -7.49
CA ALA A 50 8.04 -17.45 -8.73
C ALA A 50 6.72 -18.22 -8.56
N TRP A 51 6.77 -19.39 -7.90
CA TRP A 51 5.57 -20.17 -7.62
C TRP A 51 4.58 -19.42 -6.71
N LEU A 52 5.05 -18.73 -5.66
CA LEU A 52 4.22 -17.90 -4.78
C LEU A 52 3.57 -16.76 -5.56
N VAL A 53 4.34 -16.04 -6.37
CA VAL A 53 3.87 -14.94 -7.19
C VAL A 53 2.83 -15.45 -8.21
N LEU A 54 3.11 -16.51 -8.93
CA LEU A 54 2.19 -17.09 -9.93
C LEU A 54 0.87 -17.54 -9.30
N THR A 55 0.94 -18.20 -8.12
CA THR A 55 -0.27 -18.61 -7.40
C THR A 55 -1.06 -17.43 -6.87
N LEU A 56 -0.40 -16.38 -6.38
CA LEU A 56 -1.04 -15.14 -5.94
C LEU A 56 -1.72 -14.44 -7.11
N VAL A 57 -1.00 -14.24 -8.22
CA VAL A 57 -1.53 -13.60 -9.43
C VAL A 57 -2.73 -14.37 -9.99
N GLY A 58 -2.66 -15.71 -10.03
CA GLY A 58 -3.77 -16.55 -10.47
C GLY A 58 -5.03 -16.37 -9.63
N ARG A 59 -4.89 -16.33 -8.29
CA ARG A 59 -6.02 -16.14 -7.36
C ARG A 59 -6.58 -14.72 -7.42
N VAL A 60 -5.70 -13.71 -7.44
CA VAL A 60 -6.12 -12.31 -7.58
C VAL A 60 -6.88 -12.12 -8.88
N ARG A 61 -6.40 -12.67 -10.01
CA ARG A 61 -7.12 -12.60 -11.27
C ARG A 61 -8.49 -13.28 -11.22
N ALA A 62 -8.62 -14.42 -10.52
CA ALA A 62 -9.91 -15.07 -10.33
C ALA A 62 -10.87 -14.20 -9.51
N LEU A 63 -10.40 -13.61 -8.41
CA LEU A 63 -11.19 -12.69 -7.58
C LEU A 63 -11.58 -11.42 -8.33
N VAL A 64 -10.67 -10.84 -9.11
CA VAL A 64 -10.96 -9.65 -9.91
C VAL A 64 -12.05 -9.90 -10.95
N ARG A 65 -12.10 -11.11 -11.54
CA ARG A 65 -13.17 -11.47 -12.49
C ARG A 65 -14.55 -11.47 -11.84
N THR A 66 -14.63 -11.74 -10.53
CA THR A 66 -15.90 -11.78 -9.79
C THR A 66 -16.24 -10.45 -9.11
N THR A 67 -15.26 -9.73 -8.59
CA THR A 67 -15.46 -8.50 -7.82
C THR A 67 -15.25 -7.23 -8.64
N GLY A 68 -14.45 -7.30 -9.70
CA GLY A 68 -14.03 -6.14 -10.49
C GLY A 68 -12.99 -5.25 -9.81
N ASP A 69 -12.77 -5.39 -8.49
CA ASP A 69 -11.89 -4.53 -7.68
C ASP A 69 -10.57 -5.26 -7.37
N VAL A 70 -9.48 -4.81 -8.01
CA VAL A 70 -8.13 -5.39 -7.85
C VAL A 70 -7.59 -5.17 -6.44
N ASP A 71 -7.82 -3.98 -5.87
CA ASP A 71 -7.34 -3.65 -4.53
C ASP A 71 -8.00 -4.50 -3.45
N ALA A 72 -9.33 -4.67 -3.55
CA ALA A 72 -10.08 -5.53 -2.65
C ALA A 72 -9.65 -7.00 -2.79
N ALA A 73 -9.40 -7.47 -4.01
CA ALA A 73 -8.92 -8.81 -4.27
C ALA A 73 -7.52 -9.06 -3.69
N LEU A 74 -6.58 -8.12 -3.89
CA LEU A 74 -5.24 -8.17 -3.29
C LEU A 74 -5.30 -8.19 -1.76
N ALA A 75 -6.06 -7.27 -1.18
CA ALA A 75 -6.20 -7.16 0.27
C ALA A 75 -6.80 -8.41 0.88
N SER A 76 -7.85 -8.98 0.30
CA SER A 76 -8.52 -10.19 0.79
C SER A 76 -7.61 -11.41 0.72
N GLU A 77 -6.92 -11.64 -0.40
CA GLU A 77 -6.06 -12.80 -0.59
C GLU A 77 -4.80 -12.73 0.31
N LEU A 78 -4.18 -11.55 0.44
CA LEU A 78 -3.02 -11.39 1.31
C LEU A 78 -3.41 -11.49 2.79
N THR A 79 -4.54 -10.92 3.19
CA THR A 79 -5.04 -11.05 4.57
C THR A 79 -5.38 -12.49 4.91
N ALA A 80 -5.98 -13.24 3.98
CA ALA A 80 -6.28 -14.65 4.18
C ALA A 80 -5.01 -15.52 4.34
N ARG A 81 -3.89 -15.14 3.72
CA ARG A 81 -2.62 -15.88 3.80
C ARG A 81 -1.75 -15.48 4.97
N PHE A 82 -1.61 -14.19 5.22
CA PHE A 82 -0.62 -13.61 6.14
C PHE A 82 -1.25 -13.03 7.41
N GLY A 83 -2.59 -12.93 7.48
CA GLY A 83 -3.29 -12.40 8.64
C GLY A 83 -2.81 -11.00 9.01
N LYS A 84 -2.31 -10.83 10.24
CA LYS A 84 -1.80 -9.53 10.73
C LYS A 84 -0.55 -9.03 10.00
N LEU A 85 0.20 -9.91 9.36
CA LEU A 85 1.39 -9.57 8.59
C LEU A 85 1.06 -9.21 7.12
N ALA A 86 -0.21 -9.13 6.72
CA ALA A 86 -0.60 -8.81 5.36
C ALA A 86 -0.22 -7.40 4.93
N ALA A 87 -0.14 -6.44 5.86
CA ALA A 87 0.05 -5.02 5.54
C ALA A 87 1.34 -4.71 4.74
N PRO A 88 2.53 -5.18 5.13
CA PRO A 88 3.74 -4.94 4.33
C PRO A 88 3.69 -5.63 2.96
N PHE A 89 3.14 -6.85 2.88
CA PHE A 89 2.98 -7.55 1.59
C PHE A 89 1.96 -6.87 0.68
N LEU A 90 0.90 -6.32 1.24
CA LEU A 90 -0.09 -5.55 0.49
C LEU A 90 0.51 -4.24 -0.05
N PHE A 91 1.32 -3.57 0.77
CA PHE A 91 2.05 -2.38 0.35
C PHE A 91 2.98 -2.68 -0.84
N GLU A 92 3.80 -3.73 -0.72
CA GLU A 92 4.71 -4.15 -1.78
C GLU A 92 3.96 -4.58 -3.05
N ALA A 93 2.92 -5.39 -2.92
CA ALA A 93 2.09 -5.81 -4.05
C ALA A 93 1.43 -4.62 -4.77
N ARG A 94 0.98 -3.61 -4.03
CA ARG A 94 0.45 -2.36 -4.59
C ARG A 94 1.54 -1.54 -5.29
N ALA A 95 2.73 -1.44 -4.71
CA ALA A 95 3.85 -0.73 -5.31
C ALA A 95 4.19 -1.31 -6.69
N TRP A 96 4.28 -2.62 -6.81
CA TRP A 96 4.47 -3.29 -8.09
C TRP A 96 3.27 -3.15 -9.02
N TYR A 97 2.05 -3.32 -8.50
CA TYR A 97 0.84 -3.22 -9.33
C TYR A 97 0.68 -1.82 -9.92
N TYR A 98 0.66 -0.78 -9.10
CA TYR A 98 0.50 0.60 -9.56
C TYR A 98 1.74 1.13 -10.27
N GLY A 99 2.96 0.75 -9.85
CA GLY A 99 4.20 1.22 -10.43
C GLY A 99 4.50 0.65 -11.80
N VAL A 100 4.27 -0.66 -11.97
CA VAL A 100 4.72 -1.40 -13.16
C VAL A 100 3.55 -1.99 -13.96
N PHE A 101 2.65 -2.73 -13.32
CA PHE A 101 1.68 -3.57 -14.02
C PHE A 101 0.42 -2.84 -14.47
N LEU A 102 0.05 -1.74 -13.84
CA LEU A 102 -1.11 -0.95 -14.24
C LEU A 102 -0.84 -0.26 -15.59
N ARG A 103 -1.49 -0.69 -16.65
CA ARG A 103 -1.40 -0.09 -18.00
C ARG A 103 -2.42 1.03 -18.18
N ASP A 104 -3.68 0.74 -17.86
CA ASP A 104 -4.79 1.67 -17.98
C ASP A 104 -5.53 1.79 -16.65
N GLY A 105 -5.42 2.95 -16.02
CA GLY A 105 -6.10 3.23 -14.76
C GLY A 105 -7.58 3.53 -14.94
N ALA A 106 -8.01 3.95 -16.15
CA ALA A 106 -9.41 4.23 -16.43
C ALA A 106 -10.27 2.94 -16.46
N ALA A 107 -9.63 1.76 -16.69
CA ALA A 107 -10.29 0.47 -16.63
C ALA A 107 -10.48 -0.07 -15.21
N LEU A 108 -9.90 0.58 -14.18
CA LEU A 108 -10.05 0.16 -12.80
C LEU A 108 -11.49 0.36 -12.33
N ARG A 109 -12.01 -0.64 -11.67
CA ARG A 109 -13.30 -0.57 -10.98
C ARG A 109 -13.05 -0.66 -9.48
N PHE A 110 -13.75 0.18 -8.73
CA PHE A 110 -13.70 0.19 -7.28
C PHE A 110 -15.09 0.00 -6.72
N ARG A 111 -15.17 -0.71 -5.61
CA ARG A 111 -16.40 -0.88 -4.87
C ARG A 111 -16.92 0.48 -4.37
N GLY A 112 -18.24 0.74 -4.53
CA GLY A 112 -18.95 1.92 -4.06
C GLY A 112 -19.90 2.50 -5.12
N ASP A 113 -20.93 3.22 -4.65
CA ASP A 113 -21.95 3.85 -5.48
C ASP A 113 -21.49 5.23 -6.01
N ARG A 114 -20.67 5.93 -5.22
CA ARG A 114 -20.14 7.27 -5.56
C ARG A 114 -18.66 7.31 -5.22
N HIS A 115 -17.89 7.94 -6.11
CA HIS A 115 -16.44 8.03 -6.01
C HIS A 115 -16.01 9.50 -5.97
N PHE A 116 -15.06 9.82 -5.09
CA PHE A 116 -14.49 11.15 -4.91
C PHE A 116 -12.99 11.09 -5.07
N THR A 117 -12.46 11.90 -5.96
CA THR A 117 -11.04 12.00 -6.23
C THR A 117 -10.36 13.03 -5.33
N TYR A 118 -9.02 12.98 -5.27
CA TYR A 118 -8.21 13.88 -4.44
C TYR A 118 -6.88 14.24 -5.11
N HIS A 119 -6.70 13.84 -6.35
CA HIS A 119 -5.44 14.03 -7.07
C HIS A 119 -5.23 15.45 -7.57
N ALA A 120 -6.29 16.19 -7.91
CA ALA A 120 -6.20 17.55 -8.41
C ALA A 120 -6.15 18.60 -7.29
N ASN A 121 -6.50 18.21 -6.04
CA ASN A 121 -6.60 19.11 -4.89
C ASN A 121 -5.30 19.88 -4.67
N GLN A 122 -5.34 21.20 -4.89
CA GLN A 122 -4.24 22.15 -4.71
C GLN A 122 -2.87 21.66 -5.22
N GLY A 123 -2.86 21.08 -6.41
CA GLY A 123 -1.63 20.64 -7.06
C GLY A 123 -1.04 19.34 -6.52
N ASN A 124 -1.83 18.51 -5.82
CA ASN A 124 -1.36 17.24 -5.25
C ASN A 124 -0.61 16.37 -6.28
N ALA A 125 -1.22 16.09 -7.44
CA ALA A 125 -0.60 15.29 -8.48
C ALA A 125 0.61 16.00 -9.14
N SER A 126 0.51 17.30 -9.40
CA SER A 126 1.63 18.04 -10.02
C SER A 126 2.86 18.12 -9.12
N THR A 127 2.66 18.28 -7.81
CA THR A 127 3.76 18.26 -6.85
C THR A 127 4.41 16.89 -6.77
N GLN A 128 3.63 15.81 -6.75
CA GLN A 128 4.17 14.45 -6.81
C GLN A 128 4.94 14.19 -8.11
N ALA A 129 4.41 14.63 -9.24
CA ALA A 129 5.10 14.52 -10.55
C ALA A 129 6.43 15.30 -10.56
N ALA A 130 6.47 16.48 -9.92
CA ALA A 130 7.70 17.26 -9.77
C ALA A 130 8.75 16.50 -8.93
N PHE A 131 8.37 15.83 -7.83
CA PHE A 131 9.30 15.00 -7.08
C PHE A 131 9.84 13.83 -7.90
N ILE A 132 9.00 13.15 -8.68
CA ILE A 132 9.43 12.08 -9.58
C ILE A 132 10.43 12.62 -10.60
N PHE A 133 10.15 13.79 -11.19
CA PHE A 133 11.03 14.43 -12.18
C PHE A 133 12.38 14.78 -11.56
N VAL A 134 12.40 15.39 -10.36
CA VAL A 134 13.66 15.73 -9.66
C VAL A 134 14.47 14.47 -9.38
N LEU A 135 13.84 13.41 -8.87
CA LEU A 135 14.53 12.15 -8.59
C LEU A 135 15.10 11.51 -9.87
N LEU A 136 14.38 11.59 -11.00
CA LEU A 136 14.87 11.10 -12.29
C LEU A 136 16.09 11.88 -12.79
N LEU A 137 16.18 13.18 -12.53
CA LEU A 137 17.36 13.99 -12.86
C LEU A 137 18.53 13.71 -11.90
N GLU A 138 18.23 13.45 -10.63
CA GLU A 138 19.22 13.17 -9.60
C GLU A 138 19.88 11.79 -9.78
N LEU A 139 19.12 10.79 -10.23
CA LEU A 139 19.56 9.39 -10.35
C LEU A 139 20.90 9.22 -11.06
N PRO A 140 21.12 9.73 -12.31
CA PRO A 140 22.39 9.55 -13.01
C PRO A 140 23.55 10.28 -12.32
N LEU A 141 23.30 11.43 -11.70
CA LEU A 141 24.30 12.19 -10.97
C LEU A 141 24.72 11.47 -9.68
N ALA A 142 23.73 11.00 -8.91
CA ALA A 142 23.96 10.23 -7.70
C ALA A 142 24.68 8.91 -8.00
N HIS A 143 24.28 8.20 -9.06
CA HIS A 143 24.97 7.00 -9.54
C HIS A 143 26.44 7.25 -9.79
N LEU A 144 26.77 8.27 -10.62
CA LEU A 144 28.15 8.61 -10.93
C LEU A 144 28.94 8.97 -9.68
N LEU A 145 28.39 9.83 -8.83
CA LEU A 145 29.05 10.27 -7.60
C LEU A 145 29.32 9.11 -6.64
N LEU A 146 28.34 8.26 -6.43
CA LEU A 146 28.47 7.10 -5.54
C LEU A 146 29.50 6.09 -6.06
N HIS A 147 29.52 5.83 -7.37
CA HIS A 147 30.53 4.92 -7.95
C HIS A 147 31.94 5.48 -7.91
N CYS A 148 32.11 6.81 -7.88
CA CYS A 148 33.43 7.43 -7.73
C CYS A 148 33.89 7.51 -6.27
N MET A 149 32.96 7.67 -5.31
CA MET A 149 33.29 7.99 -3.91
C MET A 149 33.05 6.86 -2.91
N ALA A 150 32.30 5.82 -3.28
CA ALA A 150 31.96 4.74 -2.34
C ALA A 150 33.21 3.96 -1.90
N PRO A 151 33.39 3.74 -0.60
CA PRO A 151 34.53 2.97 -0.07
C PRO A 151 34.57 1.51 -0.55
N ALA A 152 33.40 0.96 -0.89
CA ALA A 152 33.25 -0.38 -1.43
C ALA A 152 32.21 -0.39 -2.55
N PRO A 153 32.45 -1.11 -3.68
CA PRO A 153 31.56 -1.12 -4.85
C PRO A 153 30.11 -1.54 -4.53
N TRP A 154 29.91 -2.49 -3.61
CA TRP A 154 28.57 -2.96 -3.22
C TRP A 154 27.70 -1.85 -2.61
N MET A 155 28.31 -0.84 -1.96
CA MET A 155 27.58 0.29 -1.36
C MET A 155 26.93 1.15 -2.44
N ALA A 156 27.63 1.39 -3.56
CA ALA A 156 27.06 2.12 -4.69
C ALA A 156 25.86 1.37 -5.29
N TRP A 157 26.02 0.06 -5.55
CA TRP A 157 24.91 -0.78 -6.05
C TRP A 157 23.74 -0.86 -5.11
N ALA A 158 23.97 -0.93 -3.79
CA ALA A 158 22.90 -0.91 -2.79
C ALA A 158 22.14 0.42 -2.78
N ALA A 159 22.85 1.53 -2.91
CA ALA A 159 22.25 2.86 -3.00
C ALA A 159 21.47 3.04 -4.30
N ASP A 160 21.97 2.58 -5.45
CA ASP A 160 21.25 2.57 -6.72
C ASP A 160 19.96 1.75 -6.63
N GLY A 161 20.02 0.57 -6.03
CA GLY A 161 18.85 -0.27 -5.79
C GLY A 161 17.80 0.44 -4.93
N LEU A 162 18.24 1.12 -3.87
CA LEU A 162 17.33 1.89 -2.99
C LEU A 162 16.69 3.08 -3.72
N GLN A 163 17.46 3.78 -4.57
CA GLN A 163 16.94 4.90 -5.36
C GLN A 163 15.92 4.42 -6.40
N LEU A 164 16.19 3.31 -7.10
CA LEU A 164 15.24 2.70 -8.04
C LEU A 164 13.96 2.24 -7.34
N TRP A 165 14.09 1.67 -6.14
CA TRP A 165 12.93 1.30 -5.33
C TRP A 165 12.12 2.53 -4.87
N ALA A 166 12.80 3.61 -4.46
CA ALA A 166 12.15 4.87 -4.13
C ALA A 166 11.42 5.49 -5.33
N LEU A 167 12.02 5.43 -6.52
CA LEU A 167 11.37 5.86 -7.76
C LEU A 167 10.13 5.02 -8.08
N LEU A 168 10.23 3.69 -7.99
CA LEU A 168 9.08 2.79 -8.16
C LEU A 168 7.95 3.16 -7.19
N TYR A 169 8.29 3.39 -5.92
CA TYR A 169 7.33 3.79 -4.90
C TYR A 169 6.65 5.13 -5.23
N LEU A 170 7.41 6.16 -5.61
CA LEU A 170 6.85 7.48 -5.96
C LEU A 170 5.94 7.41 -7.19
N VAL A 171 6.33 6.65 -8.21
CA VAL A 171 5.49 6.44 -9.40
C VAL A 171 4.22 5.68 -9.03
N ALA A 172 4.32 4.64 -8.21
CA ALA A 172 3.17 3.87 -7.76
C ALA A 172 2.22 4.71 -6.89
N GLU A 173 2.75 5.53 -5.97
CA GLU A 173 1.96 6.44 -5.13
C GLU A 173 1.25 7.50 -5.97
N TYR A 174 1.95 8.11 -6.94
CA TYR A 174 1.36 9.07 -7.89
C TYR A 174 0.19 8.45 -8.66
N ARG A 175 0.38 7.23 -9.19
CA ARG A 175 -0.67 6.52 -9.94
C ARG A 175 -1.81 6.07 -9.04
N ALA A 176 -1.50 5.59 -7.83
CA ALA A 176 -2.51 5.27 -6.83
C ALA A 176 -3.33 6.50 -6.42
N THR A 177 -2.68 7.64 -6.19
CA THR A 177 -3.35 8.93 -5.90
C THR A 177 -4.32 9.32 -7.00
N ARG A 178 -3.94 9.11 -8.25
CA ARG A 178 -4.77 9.47 -9.41
C ARG A 178 -5.98 8.56 -9.57
N TRP A 179 -5.84 7.27 -9.29
CA TRP A 179 -6.84 6.28 -9.66
C TRP A 179 -7.64 5.69 -8.50
N ARG A 180 -7.12 5.69 -7.27
CA ARG A 180 -7.82 5.15 -6.09
C ARG A 180 -8.74 6.20 -5.46
N PRO A 181 -10.07 6.08 -5.59
CA PRO A 181 -10.98 7.07 -5.05
C PRO A 181 -11.33 6.79 -3.58
N VAL A 182 -11.74 7.82 -2.87
CA VAL A 182 -12.59 7.71 -1.69
C VAL A 182 -14.01 7.38 -2.17
N SER A 183 -14.66 6.36 -1.61
CA SER A 183 -15.94 5.87 -2.12
C SER A 183 -16.99 5.75 -1.03
N LEU A 184 -18.24 6.00 -1.40
CA LEU A 184 -19.40 5.66 -0.59
C LEU A 184 -20.01 4.36 -1.14
N ASP A 185 -20.21 3.36 -0.27
CA ASP A 185 -20.80 2.07 -0.60
C ASP A 185 -21.93 1.76 0.38
N GLY A 186 -23.16 1.90 -0.06
CA GLY A 186 -24.34 1.76 0.80
C GLY A 186 -24.26 2.67 2.03
N GLN A 187 -24.11 2.09 3.22
CA GLN A 187 -23.96 2.77 4.50
C GLN A 187 -22.49 2.82 5.02
N THR A 188 -21.53 2.65 4.12
CA THR A 188 -20.11 2.59 4.48
C THR A 188 -19.30 3.59 3.67
N LEU A 189 -18.42 4.32 4.35
CA LEU A 189 -17.39 5.15 3.73
C LEU A 189 -16.11 4.32 3.58
N LEU A 190 -15.66 4.14 2.35
CA LEU A 190 -14.42 3.45 2.00
C LEU A 190 -13.33 4.49 1.75
N LEU A 191 -12.44 4.67 2.72
CA LEU A 191 -11.28 5.57 2.60
C LEU A 191 -10.12 4.82 1.99
N ARG A 192 -9.78 5.14 0.74
CA ARG A 192 -8.59 4.69 0.02
C ARG A 192 -7.77 5.92 -0.32
N TYR A 193 -6.65 6.12 0.37
CA TYR A 193 -5.88 7.35 0.22
C TYR A 193 -4.40 7.05 -0.02
N GLY A 194 -3.94 7.12 -1.25
CA GLY A 194 -2.62 6.65 -1.67
C GLY A 194 -2.42 5.16 -1.42
N MET A 195 -1.19 4.70 -1.26
CA MET A 195 -0.86 3.33 -0.91
C MET A 195 -0.52 3.15 0.57
N LEU A 196 0.04 4.20 1.20
CA LEU A 196 0.51 4.16 2.59
C LEU A 196 -0.63 4.14 3.60
N ALA A 197 -1.70 4.91 3.33
CA ALA A 197 -2.87 4.86 4.20
C ALA A 197 -3.56 3.51 4.01
N ALA A 198 -3.71 2.77 5.11
CA ALA A 198 -4.49 1.55 5.07
C ALA A 198 -5.94 1.87 4.70
N ASP A 199 -6.53 1.02 3.86
CA ASP A 199 -7.92 1.15 3.49
C ASP A 199 -8.81 1.01 4.73
N GLN A 200 -9.72 1.97 4.91
CA GLN A 200 -10.63 1.99 6.03
C GLN A 200 -12.07 1.86 5.52
N ALA A 201 -12.83 1.00 6.15
CA ALA A 201 -14.27 0.90 5.96
C ALA A 201 -14.95 1.48 7.20
N ILE A 202 -15.50 2.69 7.09
CA ILE A 202 -16.11 3.41 8.21
C ILE A 202 -17.63 3.41 8.01
N PRO A 203 -18.42 2.78 8.91
CA PRO A 203 -19.85 2.90 8.86
C PRO A 203 -20.29 4.37 8.94
N LEU A 204 -21.22 4.81 8.10
CA LEU A 204 -21.72 6.19 8.14
C LEU A 204 -22.35 6.54 9.48
N ALA A 205 -22.93 5.56 10.17
CA ALA A 205 -23.44 5.72 11.53
C ALA A 205 -22.36 6.08 12.56
N ALA A 206 -21.08 5.74 12.30
CA ALA A 206 -19.95 6.10 13.17
C ALA A 206 -19.43 7.53 12.91
N ILE A 207 -19.91 8.20 11.87
CA ILE A 207 -19.56 9.58 11.53
C ILE A 207 -20.58 10.51 12.19
N VAL A 208 -20.13 11.30 13.16
CA VAL A 208 -21.00 12.26 13.89
C VAL A 208 -21.23 13.51 13.07
N THR A 209 -20.15 14.10 12.52
CA THR A 209 -20.24 15.30 11.68
C THR A 209 -19.34 15.19 10.47
N VAL A 210 -19.74 15.83 9.39
CA VAL A 210 -18.94 16.06 8.19
C VAL A 210 -19.01 17.52 7.81
N GLU A 211 -17.85 18.19 7.76
CA GLU A 211 -17.77 19.65 7.61
C GLU A 211 -16.57 20.05 6.75
N ARG A 212 -16.61 21.26 6.23
CA ARG A 212 -15.40 21.87 5.64
C ARG A 212 -14.41 22.25 6.74
N CYS A 213 -13.13 22.16 6.41
CA CYS A 213 -12.06 22.64 7.29
C CYS A 213 -11.02 23.46 6.50
N GLY A 214 -10.25 24.24 7.23
CA GLY A 214 -9.03 24.87 6.69
C GLY A 214 -7.86 23.90 6.67
N ASN A 215 -6.79 24.28 5.98
CA ASN A 215 -5.58 23.47 5.85
C ASN A 215 -4.72 23.44 7.13
N ASP A 216 -4.90 24.41 8.02
CA ASP A 216 -4.09 24.52 9.25
C ASP A 216 -4.64 23.64 10.38
N VAL A 217 -4.44 22.34 10.22
CA VAL A 217 -4.81 21.34 11.22
C VAL A 217 -3.57 20.87 11.96
N ARG A 218 -3.50 21.14 13.28
CA ARG A 218 -2.38 20.70 14.13
C ARG A 218 -2.39 19.20 14.35
N ARG A 219 -1.19 18.60 14.41
CA ARG A 219 -1.04 17.18 14.78
C ARG A 219 -1.36 17.02 16.28
N ARG A 220 -2.35 16.18 16.59
CA ARG A 220 -2.76 15.85 17.96
C ARG A 220 -3.06 14.35 18.05
N GLY A 221 -3.02 13.80 19.26
CA GLY A 221 -3.44 12.41 19.48
C GLY A 221 -4.90 12.19 19.09
N GLY A 222 -5.21 11.07 18.44
CA GLY A 222 -6.57 10.75 17.97
C GLY A 222 -7.02 11.49 16.70
N VAL A 223 -6.12 12.26 16.05
CA VAL A 223 -6.38 12.94 14.78
C VAL A 223 -5.61 12.26 13.67
N MET A 224 -6.31 11.82 12.63
CA MET A 224 -5.73 11.28 11.41
C MET A 224 -5.81 12.32 10.29
N ARG A 225 -4.71 12.55 9.61
CA ARG A 225 -4.63 13.52 8.51
C ARG A 225 -4.26 12.77 7.23
N LEU A 226 -5.20 12.64 6.34
CA LEU A 226 -5.00 12.04 5.02
C LEU A 226 -4.73 13.17 4.02
N ARG A 227 -3.46 13.49 3.92
CA ARG A 227 -2.94 14.51 3.03
C ARG A 227 -1.62 13.99 2.46
N GLN A 228 -1.45 14.09 1.17
CA GLN A 228 -0.17 13.91 0.47
C GLN A 228 0.48 15.27 0.24
N CYS A 229 0.51 15.74 -1.00
CA CYS A 229 1.02 17.07 -1.36
C CYS A 229 -0.09 18.13 -1.49
N GLY A 230 -1.37 17.75 -1.39
CA GLY A 230 -2.52 18.66 -1.45
C GLY A 230 -2.85 19.31 -0.11
N ALA A 231 -4.01 19.99 -0.03
CA ALA A 231 -4.52 20.61 1.19
C ALA A 231 -5.65 19.81 1.82
N LEU A 232 -5.82 19.98 3.13
CA LEU A 232 -6.98 19.47 3.85
C LEU A 232 -8.16 20.43 3.64
N ASN A 233 -9.35 19.88 3.39
CA ASN A 233 -10.56 20.68 3.15
C ASN A 233 -11.83 20.05 3.71
N VAL A 234 -11.80 18.80 4.19
CA VAL A 234 -12.92 18.09 4.82
C VAL A 234 -12.49 17.54 6.17
N ALA A 235 -13.31 17.71 7.18
CA ALA A 235 -13.20 17.14 8.51
C ALA A 235 -14.34 16.15 8.77
N LEU A 236 -14.00 14.95 9.23
CA LEU A 236 -14.91 13.93 9.72
C LEU A 236 -14.71 13.78 11.22
N THR A 237 -15.77 13.96 12.01
CA THR A 237 -15.74 13.61 13.44
C THR A 237 -16.37 12.23 13.61
N LEU A 238 -15.66 11.34 14.28
CA LEU A 238 -16.11 9.97 14.52
C LEU A 238 -16.62 9.80 15.95
N GLN A 239 -17.46 8.80 16.14
CA GLN A 239 -17.89 8.38 17.48
C GLN A 239 -16.68 7.97 18.33
N ALA A 240 -16.75 8.22 19.62
CA ALA A 240 -15.72 7.83 20.58
C ALA A 240 -15.50 6.32 20.55
N GLY A 241 -14.23 5.91 20.55
CA GLY A 241 -13.87 4.49 20.53
C GLY A 241 -13.74 3.88 19.14
N THR A 242 -13.99 4.62 18.05
CA THR A 242 -13.76 4.12 16.69
C THR A 242 -12.29 3.74 16.50
N ARG A 243 -12.05 2.46 16.18
CA ARG A 243 -10.71 1.95 15.91
C ARG A 243 -10.53 1.77 14.41
N LEU A 244 -9.48 2.37 13.90
CA LEU A 244 -9.02 2.16 12.53
C LEU A 244 -7.88 1.13 12.55
N THR A 245 -7.71 0.41 11.44
CA THR A 245 -6.70 -0.65 11.32
C THR A 245 -5.73 -0.34 10.18
N GLY A 246 -4.44 -0.65 10.35
CA GLY A 246 -3.46 -0.50 9.28
C GLY A 246 -2.06 -0.13 9.76
N LEU A 247 -1.10 -0.16 8.82
CA LEU A 247 0.34 -0.03 9.12
C LEU A 247 0.71 1.34 9.71
N LEU A 248 0.11 2.42 9.23
CA LEU A 248 0.41 3.80 9.65
C LEU A 248 -0.75 4.45 10.43
N VAL A 249 -1.68 3.64 10.91
CA VAL A 249 -2.80 4.14 11.71
C VAL A 249 -2.33 4.34 13.15
N PRO A 250 -2.72 5.46 13.80
CA PRO A 250 -2.41 5.67 15.21
C PRO A 250 -2.90 4.52 16.08
N LEU A 251 -2.07 4.05 17.00
CA LEU A 251 -2.43 3.01 17.98
C LEU A 251 -3.57 3.45 18.92
N ARG A 252 -3.81 4.75 19.02
CA ARG A 252 -4.89 5.35 19.82
C ARG A 252 -6.18 5.42 19.01
N PRO A 253 -7.36 5.37 19.67
CA PRO A 253 -8.63 5.60 19.00
C PRO A 253 -8.62 6.93 18.25
N VAL A 254 -9.13 6.91 17.00
CA VAL A 254 -9.21 8.09 16.16
C VAL A 254 -10.61 8.68 16.31
N HIS A 255 -10.68 9.97 16.64
CA HIS A 255 -11.93 10.71 16.79
C HIS A 255 -12.14 11.74 15.66
N GLN A 256 -11.09 12.10 14.95
CA GLN A 256 -11.17 13.02 13.81
C GLN A 256 -10.30 12.55 12.65
N ILE A 257 -10.87 12.64 11.44
CA ILE A 257 -10.15 12.40 10.18
C ILE A 257 -10.26 13.64 9.32
N TYR A 258 -9.14 14.14 8.85
CA TYR A 258 -9.06 15.24 7.91
C TYR A 258 -8.65 14.72 6.53
N LEU A 259 -9.37 15.12 5.50
CA LEU A 259 -9.18 14.70 4.11
C LEU A 259 -8.93 15.90 3.22
N GLY A 260 -8.18 15.67 2.14
CA GLY A 260 -8.12 16.60 1.02
C GLY A 260 -8.82 15.97 -0.18
N LEU A 261 -9.92 16.56 -0.66
CA LEU A 261 -10.72 16.06 -1.78
C LEU A 261 -10.80 17.11 -2.89
N ASP A 262 -11.02 16.67 -4.14
CA ASP A 262 -11.19 17.56 -5.28
C ASP A 262 -12.55 18.25 -5.24
N ASP A 263 -13.61 17.53 -4.81
CA ASP A 263 -14.97 18.03 -4.63
C ASP A 263 -15.44 17.82 -3.17
N PRO A 264 -15.06 18.71 -2.26
CA PRO A 264 -15.44 18.62 -0.85
C PRO A 264 -16.95 18.84 -0.62
N GLU A 265 -17.60 19.72 -1.40
CA GLU A 265 -19.03 20.01 -1.26
C GLU A 265 -19.89 18.81 -1.67
N GLY A 266 -19.59 18.24 -2.83
CA GLY A 266 -20.28 17.05 -3.32
C GLY A 266 -20.12 15.86 -2.37
N PHE A 267 -18.94 15.72 -1.75
CA PHE A 267 -18.70 14.69 -0.74
C PHE A 267 -19.53 14.92 0.52
N ILE A 268 -19.49 16.13 1.10
CA ILE A 268 -20.26 16.48 2.31
C ILE A 268 -21.75 16.26 2.07
N ALA A 269 -22.27 16.75 0.94
CA ALA A 269 -23.67 16.57 0.58
C ALA A 269 -24.06 15.09 0.46
N ALA A 270 -23.18 14.27 -0.17
CA ALA A 270 -23.43 12.84 -0.35
C ALA A 270 -23.44 12.06 0.97
N VAL A 271 -22.50 12.37 1.90
CA VAL A 271 -22.46 11.75 3.23
C VAL A 271 -23.71 12.12 4.02
N ARG A 272 -24.07 13.40 4.06
CA ARG A 272 -25.28 13.89 4.77
C ARG A 272 -26.56 13.28 4.21
N ALA A 273 -26.70 13.19 2.89
CA ALA A 273 -27.86 12.58 2.26
C ALA A 273 -28.03 11.09 2.65
N LYS A 274 -26.94 10.35 2.80
CA LYS A 274 -26.99 8.94 3.23
C LYS A 274 -27.16 8.77 4.75
N GLN A 275 -26.85 9.78 5.55
CA GLN A 275 -27.10 9.79 7.00
C GLN A 275 -28.54 10.21 7.34
N ALA A 276 -29.20 10.97 6.46
CA ALA A 276 -30.60 11.33 6.65
C ALA A 276 -31.45 10.05 6.69
N PRO A 277 -32.32 9.86 7.70
CA PRO A 277 -33.22 8.72 7.72
C PRO A 277 -34.05 8.73 6.43
N ALA A 278 -34.17 7.54 5.79
CA ALA A 278 -35.03 7.38 4.64
C ALA A 278 -36.40 7.97 5.02
N ARG A 279 -36.83 9.02 4.31
CA ARG A 279 -38.22 9.50 4.45
C ARG A 279 -39.12 8.31 4.15
N VAL A 280 -39.79 7.80 5.18
CA VAL A 280 -40.90 6.88 5.00
C VAL A 280 -41.94 7.68 4.23
N GLU A 281 -42.05 7.44 2.94
CA GLU A 281 -43.19 7.87 2.17
C GLU A 281 -44.41 7.15 2.76
N GLN A 282 -45.24 7.91 3.49
CA GLN A 282 -46.56 7.49 3.94
C GLN A 282 -47.57 7.66 2.80
#